data_b74605b011f0181dd3bb6123b4d3536f
#
_entry.id   b74605b011f0181dd3bb6123b4d3536f
#
_cell.length_a   1.000
_cell.length_b   1.000
_cell.length_c   1.000
_cell.angle_alpha   90.00
_cell.angle_beta   90.00
_cell.angle_gamma   90.00
#
_symmetry.space_group_name_H-M   'P 1'
#
loop_
_entity.id
_entity.type
_entity.pdbx_description
1 polymer ?
#
loop_
_entity_poly.entity_id
_entity_poly.type
_entity_poly.pdbx_seq_one_letter_code
_entity_poly.pdbx_strand_id
1 'polypeptide(L)'
;MEKIVGQAVAKAREKPFFWLFVFIMGVLLFTPLMVGNRFMWLVLNVVYLRALWVNLSEGGMRKETKFILWGFWAAALGLKLAAPESVEGNVLYMASRLCTVVVLGACVVLTIRHVLRETEVTVDSIFAAIVAYVFAALAFAAAYSALYVIAPASFHFPEAVTTTENAAVDLQTTYFSFVTIATLGYGDITPHLPFSQMLVVCEAMFGQFYVAVVLAWLVSMYAAQPKS
;
A
#
# COMPACT_ATOMS: atom_id res chain seq x y z
N MET A 1 8.81 -28.08 -19.31
CA MET A 1 8.59 -27.20 -18.16
C MET A 1 9.32 -25.85 -18.32
N GLU A 2 10.60 -25.82 -18.69
CA GLU A 2 11.38 -24.57 -18.89
C GLU A 2 10.79 -23.60 -19.94
N LYS A 3 10.28 -24.08 -21.06
CA LYS A 3 9.63 -23.22 -22.09
C LYS A 3 8.37 -22.51 -21.58
N ILE A 4 7.58 -23.18 -20.74
CA ILE A 4 6.35 -22.61 -20.16
C ILE A 4 6.72 -21.54 -19.14
N VAL A 5 7.72 -21.83 -18.30
CA VAL A 5 8.24 -20.85 -17.32
C VAL A 5 8.88 -19.66 -18.03
N GLY A 6 9.66 -19.88 -19.09
CA GLY A 6 10.26 -18.81 -19.91
C GLY A 6 9.22 -17.90 -20.57
N GLN A 7 8.14 -18.47 -21.13
CA GLN A 7 7.05 -17.68 -21.71
C GLN A 7 6.24 -16.92 -20.67
N ALA A 8 5.98 -17.52 -19.49
CA ALA A 8 5.31 -16.84 -18.39
C ALA A 8 6.14 -15.66 -17.85
N VAL A 9 7.46 -15.83 -17.72
CA VAL A 9 8.39 -14.78 -17.30
C VAL A 9 8.48 -13.66 -18.34
N ALA A 10 8.53 -13.99 -19.64
CA ALA A 10 8.52 -12.99 -20.70
C ALA A 10 7.20 -12.17 -20.70
N LYS A 11 6.06 -12.85 -20.56
CA LYS A 11 4.74 -12.21 -20.50
C LYS A 11 4.54 -11.37 -19.23
N ALA A 12 5.12 -11.79 -18.10
CA ALA A 12 5.13 -10.99 -16.87
C ALA A 12 6.02 -9.75 -16.98
N ARG A 13 7.01 -9.75 -17.87
CA ARG A 13 7.88 -8.60 -18.17
C ARG A 13 7.20 -7.55 -19.02
N GLU A 14 6.21 -7.94 -19.84
CA GLU A 14 5.42 -7.01 -20.67
C GLU A 14 4.34 -6.26 -19.88
N LYS A 15 3.87 -6.78 -18.73
CA LYS A 15 2.80 -6.19 -17.93
C LYS A 15 3.11 -6.27 -16.43
N PRO A 16 4.12 -5.55 -15.94
CA PRO A 16 4.59 -5.68 -14.57
C PRO A 16 3.56 -5.24 -13.52
N PHE A 17 2.77 -4.19 -13.80
CA PHE A 17 1.77 -3.66 -12.87
C PHE A 17 0.52 -4.53 -12.81
N PHE A 18 0.10 -5.15 -13.90
CA PHE A 18 -0.99 -6.12 -13.89
C PHE A 18 -0.70 -7.29 -12.94
N TRP A 19 0.49 -7.91 -13.06
CA TRP A 19 0.86 -9.01 -12.19
C TRP A 19 1.06 -8.58 -10.73
N LEU A 20 1.56 -7.36 -10.52
CA LEU A 20 1.67 -6.78 -9.18
C LEU A 20 0.28 -6.59 -8.55
N PHE A 21 -0.70 -6.08 -9.31
CA PHE A 21 -2.09 -5.94 -8.87
C PHE A 21 -2.71 -7.29 -8.47
N VAL A 22 -2.60 -8.31 -9.33
CA VAL A 22 -3.14 -9.65 -9.04
C VAL A 22 -2.52 -10.22 -7.76
N PHE A 23 -1.22 -10.04 -7.58
CA PHE A 23 -0.53 -10.52 -6.39
C PHE A 23 -0.99 -9.78 -5.12
N ILE A 24 -1.11 -8.45 -5.18
CA ILE A 24 -1.60 -7.64 -4.04
C ILE A 24 -3.02 -8.05 -3.67
N MET A 25 -3.92 -8.17 -4.64
CA MET A 25 -5.32 -8.58 -4.39
C MET A 25 -5.39 -9.98 -3.76
N GLY A 26 -4.58 -10.92 -4.25
CA GLY A 26 -4.47 -12.25 -3.66
C GLY A 26 -4.03 -12.18 -2.20
N VAL A 27 -2.97 -11.43 -1.90
CA VAL A 27 -2.48 -11.27 -0.52
C VAL A 27 -3.52 -10.62 0.39
N LEU A 28 -4.18 -9.56 -0.05
CA LEU A 28 -5.23 -8.88 0.72
C LEU A 28 -6.41 -9.82 1.02
N LEU A 29 -6.83 -10.62 0.06
CA LEU A 29 -7.93 -11.59 0.24
C LEU A 29 -7.58 -12.66 1.29
N PHE A 30 -6.34 -13.14 1.31
CA PHE A 30 -5.90 -14.19 2.23
C PHE A 30 -5.38 -13.66 3.58
N THR A 31 -5.20 -12.34 3.74
CA THR A 31 -4.72 -11.73 4.99
C THR A 31 -5.53 -12.15 6.22
N PRO A 32 -6.89 -12.19 6.22
CA PRO A 32 -7.66 -12.55 7.41
C PRO A 32 -7.44 -13.99 7.87
N LEU A 33 -7.09 -14.91 6.95
CA LEU A 33 -6.88 -16.34 7.27
C LEU A 33 -5.54 -16.59 7.97
N MET A 34 -4.66 -15.59 8.01
CA MET A 34 -3.27 -15.76 8.43
C MET A 34 -2.88 -14.78 9.56
N VAL A 35 -3.88 -14.17 10.23
CA VAL A 35 -3.65 -13.29 11.40
C VAL A 35 -2.90 -14.06 12.48
N GLY A 36 -1.83 -13.46 13.02
CA GLY A 36 -0.95 -14.10 14.01
C GLY A 36 0.16 -14.98 13.41
N ASN A 37 0.20 -15.18 12.08
CA ASN A 37 1.25 -15.96 11.45
C ASN A 37 2.37 -15.05 10.89
N ARG A 38 3.60 -15.19 11.41
CA ARG A 38 4.79 -14.47 10.92
C ARG A 38 5.05 -14.66 9.41
N PHE A 39 4.58 -15.78 8.85
CA PHE A 39 4.72 -16.06 7.42
C PHE A 39 3.94 -15.06 6.55
N MET A 40 2.73 -14.66 6.95
CA MET A 40 1.93 -13.69 6.19
C MET A 40 2.59 -12.32 6.13
N TRP A 41 3.19 -11.90 7.23
CA TRP A 41 3.94 -10.66 7.25
C TRP A 41 5.14 -10.71 6.27
N LEU A 42 5.84 -11.84 6.15
CA LEU A 42 6.89 -12.02 5.15
C LEU A 42 6.33 -11.91 3.73
N VAL A 43 5.17 -12.50 3.46
CA VAL A 43 4.50 -12.39 2.15
C VAL A 43 4.18 -10.93 1.80
N LEU A 44 3.63 -10.15 2.74
CA LEU A 44 3.40 -8.70 2.54
C LEU A 44 4.71 -7.95 2.24
N ASN A 45 5.80 -8.29 2.91
CA ASN A 45 7.10 -7.68 2.61
C ASN A 45 7.63 -8.04 1.22
N VAL A 46 7.34 -9.23 0.70
CA VAL A 46 7.64 -9.60 -0.70
C VAL A 46 6.83 -8.73 -1.67
N VAL A 47 5.56 -8.42 -1.34
CA VAL A 47 4.75 -7.45 -2.11
C VAL A 47 5.43 -6.09 -2.16
N TYR A 48 5.82 -5.55 -1.00
CA TYR A 48 6.49 -4.25 -0.91
C TYR A 48 7.85 -4.25 -1.65
N LEU A 49 8.62 -5.34 -1.53
CA LEU A 49 9.86 -5.54 -2.26
C LEU A 49 9.63 -5.51 -3.78
N ARG A 50 8.62 -6.24 -4.25
CA ARG A 50 8.25 -6.30 -5.68
C ARG A 50 7.76 -4.94 -6.18
N ALA A 51 6.94 -4.26 -5.38
CA ALA A 51 6.46 -2.92 -5.67
C ALA A 51 7.60 -1.92 -5.82
N LEU A 52 8.52 -1.92 -4.86
CA LEU A 52 9.70 -1.07 -4.89
C LEU A 52 10.57 -1.37 -6.11
N TRP A 53 10.81 -2.64 -6.39
CA TRP A 53 11.59 -3.08 -7.56
C TRP A 53 11.00 -2.55 -8.87
N VAL A 54 9.71 -2.76 -9.12
CA VAL A 54 9.01 -2.30 -10.34
C VAL A 54 9.14 -0.78 -10.46
N ASN A 55 8.80 -0.03 -9.41
CA ASN A 55 8.86 1.43 -9.44
C ASN A 55 10.28 1.98 -9.63
N LEU A 56 11.30 1.34 -9.07
CA LEU A 56 12.68 1.77 -9.21
C LEU A 56 13.31 1.38 -10.56
N SER A 57 12.82 0.30 -11.20
CA SER A 57 13.28 -0.07 -12.56
C SER A 57 12.77 0.90 -13.62
N GLU A 58 11.47 1.25 -13.56
CA GLU A 58 10.82 2.11 -14.55
C GLU A 58 11.04 3.61 -14.32
N GLY A 59 11.31 4.03 -13.08
CA GLY A 59 11.25 5.44 -12.66
C GLY A 59 12.42 6.36 -13.09
N GLY A 60 13.46 5.88 -13.80
CA GLY A 60 14.59 6.73 -14.25
C GLY A 60 15.31 7.52 -13.15
N MET A 61 15.22 7.07 -11.89
CA MET A 61 15.69 7.79 -10.70
C MET A 61 17.20 7.73 -10.51
N ARG A 62 17.75 8.73 -9.78
CA ARG A 62 19.15 8.75 -9.35
C ARG A 62 19.44 7.54 -8.45
N LYS A 63 20.64 6.98 -8.57
CA LYS A 63 21.06 5.81 -7.77
C LYS A 63 20.94 6.05 -6.26
N GLU A 64 21.25 7.26 -5.80
CA GLU A 64 21.18 7.65 -4.38
C GLU A 64 19.75 7.53 -3.82
N THR A 65 18.74 8.01 -4.57
CA THR A 65 17.34 7.90 -4.14
C THR A 65 16.89 6.44 -4.06
N LYS A 66 17.36 5.59 -4.98
CA LYS A 66 17.09 4.16 -4.94
C LYS A 66 17.67 3.53 -3.67
N PHE A 67 18.91 3.85 -3.32
CA PHE A 67 19.55 3.35 -2.10
C PHE A 67 18.82 3.81 -0.83
N ILE A 68 18.36 5.06 -0.79
CA ILE A 68 17.60 5.60 0.36
C ILE A 68 16.30 4.81 0.55
N LEU A 69 15.53 4.57 -0.52
CA LEU A 69 14.28 3.82 -0.42
C LEU A 69 14.50 2.35 -0.03
N TRP A 70 15.55 1.71 -0.56
CA TRP A 70 15.95 0.38 -0.12
C TRP A 70 16.34 0.36 1.37
N GLY A 71 17.02 1.42 1.85
CA GLY A 71 17.35 1.60 3.26
C GLY A 71 16.11 1.70 4.14
N PHE A 72 15.12 2.51 3.75
CA PHE A 72 13.86 2.62 4.48
C PHE A 72 13.08 1.30 4.50
N TRP A 73 13.05 0.56 3.39
CA TRP A 73 12.41 -0.76 3.35
C TRP A 73 13.12 -1.75 4.27
N ALA A 74 14.45 -1.82 4.21
CA ALA A 74 15.24 -2.70 5.07
C ALA A 74 15.09 -2.33 6.56
N ALA A 75 15.04 -1.02 6.88
CA ALA A 75 14.78 -0.54 8.23
C ALA A 75 13.37 -0.92 8.71
N ALA A 76 12.34 -0.76 7.87
CA ALA A 76 10.98 -1.19 8.20
C ALA A 76 10.93 -2.68 8.53
N LEU A 77 11.59 -3.51 7.73
CA LEU A 77 11.71 -4.95 7.93
C LEU A 77 12.44 -5.29 9.23
N GLY A 78 13.64 -4.74 9.42
CA GLY A 78 14.48 -5.02 10.59
C GLY A 78 13.84 -4.57 11.91
N LEU A 79 13.26 -3.37 11.93
CA LEU A 79 12.57 -2.83 13.11
C LEU A 79 11.34 -3.68 13.48
N LYS A 80 10.57 -4.13 12.49
CA LYS A 80 9.41 -4.99 12.74
C LYS A 80 9.83 -6.37 13.26
N LEU A 81 10.93 -6.95 12.76
CA LEU A 81 11.46 -8.23 13.26
C LEU A 81 11.99 -8.11 14.70
N ALA A 82 12.56 -6.97 15.05
CA ALA A 82 13.05 -6.68 16.39
C ALA A 82 11.96 -6.25 17.36
N ALA A 83 10.81 -5.81 16.86
CA ALA A 83 9.70 -5.32 17.67
C ALA A 83 9.02 -6.47 18.44
N PRO A 84 8.67 -6.27 19.74
CA PRO A 84 7.77 -7.17 20.46
C PRO A 84 6.42 -7.30 19.75
N GLU A 85 5.68 -8.37 20.01
CA GLU A 85 4.34 -8.56 19.43
C GLU A 85 3.29 -7.63 20.03
N SER A 86 3.51 -7.14 21.26
CA SER A 86 2.65 -6.16 21.92
C SER A 86 2.71 -4.78 21.27
N VAL A 87 1.56 -4.12 21.17
CA VAL A 87 1.42 -2.78 20.58
C VAL A 87 1.80 -1.66 21.56
N GLU A 88 1.49 -1.82 22.84
CA GLU A 88 1.62 -0.75 23.83
C GLU A 88 3.06 -0.24 23.97
N GLY A 89 3.26 1.05 23.69
CA GLY A 89 4.55 1.73 23.82
C GLY A 89 5.66 1.20 22.91
N ASN A 90 5.31 0.43 21.88
CA ASN A 90 6.27 -0.23 21.00
C ASN A 90 6.88 0.73 19.99
N VAL A 91 7.91 1.46 20.39
CA VAL A 91 8.61 2.44 19.57
C VAL A 91 9.21 1.80 18.29
N LEU A 92 9.69 0.55 18.38
CA LEU A 92 10.26 -0.15 17.20
C LEU A 92 9.17 -0.45 16.16
N TYR A 93 8.00 -0.89 16.62
CA TYR A 93 6.86 -1.11 15.73
C TYR A 93 6.40 0.21 15.10
N MET A 94 6.23 1.27 15.88
CA MET A 94 5.90 2.61 15.38
C MET A 94 6.90 3.07 14.29
N ALA A 95 8.21 2.99 14.59
CA ALA A 95 9.24 3.39 13.63
C ALA A 95 9.19 2.54 12.34
N SER A 96 8.95 1.24 12.45
CA SER A 96 8.71 0.36 11.31
C SER A 96 7.53 0.82 10.44
N ARG A 97 6.41 1.22 11.07
CA ARG A 97 5.22 1.73 10.35
C ARG A 97 5.52 3.05 9.65
N LEU A 98 6.24 3.98 10.29
CA LEU A 98 6.64 5.24 9.66
C LEU A 98 7.57 5.01 8.46
N CYS A 99 8.53 4.09 8.56
CA CYS A 99 9.34 3.68 7.40
C CYS A 99 8.47 3.10 6.28
N THR A 100 7.45 2.30 6.61
CA THR A 100 6.50 1.75 5.63
C THR A 100 5.70 2.86 4.94
N VAL A 101 5.24 3.89 5.66
CA VAL A 101 4.57 5.07 5.09
C VAL A 101 5.46 5.77 4.06
N VAL A 102 6.74 5.97 4.38
CA VAL A 102 7.71 6.60 3.46
C VAL A 102 7.88 5.76 2.19
N VAL A 103 8.06 4.45 2.32
CA VAL A 103 8.25 3.54 1.17
C VAL A 103 7.00 3.51 0.28
N LEU A 104 5.82 3.30 0.87
CA LEU A 104 4.58 3.22 0.11
C LEU A 104 4.19 4.57 -0.50
N GLY A 105 4.35 5.67 0.25
CA GLY A 105 4.14 7.02 -0.25
C GLY A 105 5.06 7.35 -1.44
N ALA A 106 6.34 6.94 -1.36
CA ALA A 106 7.25 7.07 -2.50
C ALA A 106 6.78 6.23 -3.70
N CYS A 107 6.35 4.97 -3.48
CA CYS A 107 5.78 4.14 -4.55
C CYS A 107 4.57 4.80 -5.21
N VAL A 108 3.65 5.38 -4.43
CA VAL A 108 2.49 6.13 -4.97
C VAL A 108 2.94 7.25 -5.89
N VAL A 109 3.83 8.12 -5.39
CA VAL A 109 4.33 9.28 -6.16
C VAL A 109 5.07 8.84 -7.43
N LEU A 110 5.88 7.79 -7.34
CA LEU A 110 6.66 7.28 -8.47
C LEU A 110 5.75 6.65 -9.53
N THR A 111 4.78 5.83 -9.10
CA THR A 111 3.82 5.21 -10.02
C THR A 111 2.97 6.27 -10.73
N ILE A 112 2.46 7.27 -9.99
CA ILE A 112 1.69 8.36 -10.59
C ILE A 112 2.57 9.15 -11.60
N ARG A 113 3.80 9.47 -11.24
CA ARG A 113 4.73 10.16 -12.16
C ARG A 113 5.06 9.33 -13.39
N HIS A 114 5.17 8.02 -13.26
CA HIS A 114 5.39 7.12 -14.39
C HIS A 114 4.19 7.18 -15.33
N VAL A 115 2.98 6.95 -14.82
CA VAL A 115 1.73 7.00 -15.58
C VAL A 115 1.52 8.36 -16.29
N LEU A 116 1.77 9.48 -15.59
CA LEU A 116 1.59 10.82 -16.17
C LEU A 116 2.64 11.19 -17.24
N ARG A 117 3.75 10.46 -17.34
CA ARG A 117 4.80 10.69 -18.33
C ARG A 117 4.66 9.82 -19.58
N GLU A 118 3.81 8.80 -19.54
CA GLU A 118 3.56 7.97 -20.71
C GLU A 118 2.85 8.76 -21.81
N THR A 119 3.35 8.64 -23.01
CA THR A 119 2.75 9.26 -24.22
C THR A 119 1.61 8.43 -24.77
N GLU A 120 1.64 7.12 -24.55
CA GLU A 120 0.61 6.17 -24.94
C GLU A 120 0.15 5.39 -23.72
N VAL A 121 -1.15 5.47 -23.43
CA VAL A 121 -1.74 4.78 -22.30
C VAL A 121 -2.01 3.32 -22.66
N THR A 122 -1.44 2.42 -21.91
CA THR A 122 -1.62 0.98 -22.05
C THR A 122 -2.57 0.43 -20.98
N VAL A 123 -3.02 -0.81 -21.14
CA VAL A 123 -3.77 -1.50 -20.07
C VAL A 123 -2.91 -1.63 -18.79
N ASP A 124 -1.60 -1.79 -18.93
CA ASP A 124 -0.68 -1.86 -17.78
C ASP A 124 -0.58 -0.53 -17.06
N SER A 125 -0.66 0.62 -17.76
CA SER A 125 -0.74 1.96 -17.17
C SER A 125 -2.00 2.14 -16.31
N ILE A 126 -3.13 1.56 -16.73
CA ILE A 126 -4.37 1.55 -15.94
C ILE A 126 -4.17 0.73 -14.65
N PHE A 127 -3.54 -0.45 -14.75
CA PHE A 127 -3.23 -1.25 -13.56
C PHE A 127 -2.22 -0.55 -12.66
N ALA A 128 -1.23 0.17 -13.22
CA ALA A 128 -0.30 0.98 -12.44
C ALA A 128 -1.04 2.02 -11.60
N ALA A 129 -2.00 2.73 -12.18
CA ALA A 129 -2.82 3.69 -11.43
C ALA A 129 -3.63 3.00 -10.32
N ILE A 130 -4.28 1.86 -10.60
CA ILE A 130 -5.01 1.11 -9.58
C ILE A 130 -4.07 0.67 -8.44
N VAL A 131 -2.87 0.18 -8.77
CA VAL A 131 -1.85 -0.20 -7.78
C VAL A 131 -1.41 0.99 -6.91
N ALA A 132 -1.24 2.18 -7.51
CA ALA A 132 -0.92 3.38 -6.75
C ALA A 132 -2.02 3.75 -5.74
N TYR A 133 -3.30 3.60 -6.12
CA TYR A 133 -4.43 3.78 -5.21
C TYR A 133 -4.40 2.81 -4.03
N VAL A 134 -4.13 1.52 -4.30
CA VAL A 134 -4.00 0.50 -3.25
C VAL A 134 -2.81 0.79 -2.33
N PHE A 135 -1.68 1.25 -2.88
CA PHE A 135 -0.54 1.65 -2.05
C PHE A 135 -0.83 2.87 -1.19
N ALA A 136 -1.64 3.81 -1.67
CA ALA A 136 -2.08 4.93 -0.85
C ALA A 136 -2.91 4.44 0.36
N ALA A 137 -3.86 3.53 0.15
CA ALA A 137 -4.61 2.92 1.24
C ALA A 137 -3.68 2.21 2.26
N LEU A 138 -2.72 1.41 1.79
CA LEU A 138 -1.76 0.74 2.66
C LEU A 138 -0.83 1.72 3.40
N ALA A 139 -0.50 2.87 2.79
CA ALA A 139 0.29 3.91 3.45
C ALA A 139 -0.51 4.59 4.57
N PHE A 140 -1.79 4.91 4.34
CA PHE A 140 -2.68 5.44 5.38
C PHE A 140 -2.91 4.40 6.49
N ALA A 141 -3.11 3.13 6.16
CA ALA A 141 -3.21 2.05 7.14
C ALA A 141 -1.97 1.99 8.05
N ALA A 142 -0.75 2.07 7.46
CA ALA A 142 0.48 2.12 8.23
C ALA A 142 0.59 3.38 9.12
N ALA A 143 0.10 4.53 8.64
CA ALA A 143 0.05 5.76 9.43
C ALA A 143 -0.93 5.63 10.61
N TYR A 144 -2.09 5.00 10.42
CA TYR A 144 -3.05 4.71 11.47
C TYR A 144 -2.49 3.74 12.52
N SER A 145 -1.79 2.68 12.08
CA SER A 145 -1.11 1.77 12.99
C SER A 145 -0.06 2.50 13.84
N ALA A 146 0.74 3.38 13.23
CA ALA A 146 1.73 4.19 13.94
C ALA A 146 1.08 5.15 14.95
N LEU A 147 -0.02 5.80 14.54
CA LEU A 147 -0.77 6.73 15.41
C LEU A 147 -1.40 6.00 16.60
N TYR A 148 -1.93 4.80 16.40
CA TYR A 148 -2.52 3.99 17.46
C TYR A 148 -1.51 3.62 18.54
N VAL A 149 -0.25 3.35 18.19
CA VAL A 149 0.82 3.09 19.18
C VAL A 149 1.08 4.29 20.09
N ILE A 150 1.05 5.50 19.51
CA ILE A 150 1.30 6.76 20.25
C ILE A 150 0.10 7.12 21.13
N ALA A 151 -1.08 6.95 20.60
CA ALA A 151 -2.34 7.33 21.22
C ALA A 151 -3.44 6.29 20.91
N PRO A 152 -3.55 5.23 21.72
CA PRO A 152 -4.56 4.17 21.52
C PRO A 152 -6.00 4.70 21.46
N ALA A 153 -6.28 5.82 22.16
CA ALA A 153 -7.56 6.50 22.09
C ALA A 153 -7.87 7.18 20.74
N SER A 154 -6.95 7.15 19.77
CA SER A 154 -7.13 7.76 18.44
C SER A 154 -8.25 7.11 17.64
N PHE A 155 -8.49 5.83 17.84
CA PHE A 155 -9.49 5.05 17.12
C PHE A 155 -10.33 4.23 18.10
N HIS A 156 -11.62 4.17 17.83
CA HIS A 156 -12.54 3.24 18.49
C HIS A 156 -12.71 2.01 17.59
N PHE A 157 -12.28 0.85 18.10
CA PHE A 157 -12.46 -0.45 17.46
C PHE A 157 -13.63 -1.20 18.07
N PRO A 158 -14.30 -2.10 17.33
CA PRO A 158 -15.35 -2.95 17.90
C PRO A 158 -14.84 -3.78 19.09
N GLU A 159 -15.64 -3.96 20.14
CA GLU A 159 -15.28 -4.71 21.36
C GLU A 159 -14.83 -6.15 21.10
N ALA A 160 -15.33 -6.76 20.01
CA ALA A 160 -14.97 -8.12 19.61
C ALA A 160 -13.53 -8.24 19.07
N VAL A 161 -12.83 -7.11 18.84
CA VAL A 161 -11.51 -7.09 18.23
C VAL A 161 -10.43 -6.92 19.31
N THR A 162 -9.54 -7.91 19.40
CA THR A 162 -8.35 -7.80 20.27
C THR A 162 -7.30 -6.96 19.58
N THR A 163 -6.98 -5.77 20.12
CA THR A 163 -6.00 -4.83 19.57
C THR A 163 -4.69 -4.79 20.36
N THR A 164 -4.41 -5.83 21.14
CA THR A 164 -3.17 -5.94 21.93
C THR A 164 -1.96 -6.37 21.12
N GLU A 165 -2.17 -6.99 19.96
CA GLU A 165 -1.12 -7.49 19.08
C GLU A 165 -0.96 -6.62 17.84
N ASN A 166 0.28 -6.41 17.40
CA ASN A 166 0.62 -5.65 16.20
C ASN A 166 -0.11 -6.15 14.95
N ALA A 167 -0.27 -7.47 14.80
CA ALA A 167 -0.92 -8.08 13.63
C ALA A 167 -2.42 -7.75 13.57
N ALA A 168 -3.09 -7.74 14.72
CA ALA A 168 -4.50 -7.38 14.80
C ALA A 168 -4.72 -5.90 14.46
N VAL A 169 -3.88 -5.00 15.00
CA VAL A 169 -3.92 -3.57 14.67
C VAL A 169 -3.66 -3.34 13.19
N ASP A 170 -2.66 -4.00 12.59
CA ASP A 170 -2.36 -3.89 11.15
C ASP A 170 -3.56 -4.33 10.28
N LEU A 171 -4.25 -5.40 10.66
CA LEU A 171 -5.44 -5.87 9.95
C LEU A 171 -6.58 -4.84 10.03
N GLN A 172 -6.88 -4.36 11.24
CA GLN A 172 -8.00 -3.44 11.47
C GLN A 172 -7.76 -2.08 10.80
N THR A 173 -6.55 -1.54 10.90
CA THR A 173 -6.20 -0.28 10.25
C THR A 173 -6.15 -0.42 8.73
N THR A 174 -5.75 -1.59 8.20
CA THR A 174 -5.82 -1.86 6.76
C THR A 174 -7.27 -1.89 6.29
N TYR A 175 -8.15 -2.64 6.96
CA TYR A 175 -9.57 -2.67 6.67
C TYR A 175 -10.18 -1.27 6.72
N PHE A 176 -9.94 -0.51 7.80
CA PHE A 176 -10.46 0.83 7.99
C PHE A 176 -10.01 1.80 6.88
N SER A 177 -8.74 1.74 6.48
CA SER A 177 -8.21 2.57 5.39
C SER A 177 -8.91 2.24 4.05
N PHE A 178 -9.07 0.97 3.69
CA PHE A 178 -9.78 0.60 2.47
C PHE A 178 -11.26 1.04 2.50
N VAL A 179 -11.94 0.91 3.63
CA VAL A 179 -13.31 1.39 3.81
C VAL A 179 -13.41 2.91 3.68
N THR A 180 -12.42 3.64 4.19
CA THR A 180 -12.37 5.10 4.15
C THR A 180 -12.04 5.62 2.74
N ILE A 181 -10.95 5.12 2.13
CA ILE A 181 -10.50 5.61 0.82
C ILE A 181 -11.50 5.29 -0.30
N ALA A 182 -12.21 4.16 -0.18
CA ALA A 182 -13.31 3.77 -1.07
C ALA A 182 -14.64 4.44 -0.73
N THR A 183 -14.67 5.30 0.31
CA THR A 183 -15.88 6.04 0.75
C THR A 183 -17.07 5.18 1.19
N LEU A 184 -16.80 3.94 1.65
CA LEU A 184 -17.83 3.06 2.16
C LEU A 184 -18.33 3.51 3.54
N GLY A 185 -17.40 3.84 4.48
CA GLY A 185 -17.70 4.46 5.76
C GLY A 185 -18.68 3.66 6.63
N TYR A 186 -18.45 2.37 6.86
CA TYR A 186 -19.35 1.51 7.65
C TYR A 186 -19.59 2.00 9.08
N GLY A 187 -18.65 2.77 9.67
CA GLY A 187 -18.78 3.36 10.99
C GLY A 187 -18.53 2.38 12.15
N ASP A 188 -18.02 1.21 11.85
CA ASP A 188 -17.62 0.19 12.82
C ASP A 188 -16.26 0.51 13.47
N ILE A 189 -15.37 1.16 12.73
CA ILE A 189 -14.13 1.78 13.23
C ILE A 189 -14.26 3.28 13.02
N THR A 190 -14.00 4.07 14.08
CA THR A 190 -14.16 5.52 14.02
C THR A 190 -12.96 6.26 14.60
N PRO A 191 -12.52 7.37 13.98
CA PRO A 191 -11.49 8.23 14.55
C PRO A 191 -12.08 9.05 15.71
N HIS A 192 -11.40 9.08 16.85
CA HIS A 192 -11.89 9.73 18.06
C HIS A 192 -11.16 11.04 18.38
N LEU A 193 -9.84 11.09 18.17
CA LEU A 193 -9.07 12.29 18.45
C LEU A 193 -9.02 13.24 17.24
N PRO A 194 -8.89 14.58 17.45
CA PRO A 194 -8.88 15.55 16.37
C PRO A 194 -7.85 15.27 15.28
N PHE A 195 -6.65 14.81 15.66
CA PHE A 195 -5.60 14.50 14.70
C PHE A 195 -5.96 13.28 13.83
N SER A 196 -6.50 12.21 14.43
CA SER A 196 -6.96 11.05 13.67
C SER A 196 -8.12 11.40 12.74
N GLN A 197 -9.06 12.25 13.18
CA GLN A 197 -10.17 12.73 12.36
C GLN A 197 -9.66 13.48 11.12
N MET A 198 -8.70 14.40 11.29
CA MET A 198 -8.14 15.14 10.15
C MET A 198 -7.35 14.25 9.20
N LEU A 199 -6.61 13.27 9.71
CA LEU A 199 -5.88 12.31 8.87
C LEU A 199 -6.85 11.47 8.02
N VAL A 200 -7.97 11.04 8.59
CA VAL A 200 -9.05 10.31 7.88
C VAL A 200 -9.72 11.17 6.82
N VAL A 201 -9.97 12.47 7.10
CA VAL A 201 -10.49 13.41 6.11
C VAL A 201 -9.50 13.56 4.94
N CYS A 202 -8.20 13.68 5.21
CA CYS A 202 -7.18 13.75 4.16
C CYS A 202 -7.19 12.49 3.28
N GLU A 203 -7.33 11.30 3.86
CA GLU A 203 -7.45 10.05 3.11
C GLU A 203 -8.70 10.03 2.23
N ALA A 204 -9.85 10.36 2.78
CA ALA A 204 -11.11 10.37 2.06
C ALA A 204 -11.08 11.36 0.87
N MET A 205 -10.52 12.56 1.08
CA MET A 205 -10.31 13.54 0.02
C MET A 205 -9.35 13.02 -1.05
N PHE A 206 -8.22 12.42 -0.63
CA PHE A 206 -7.27 11.82 -1.55
C PHE A 206 -7.95 10.76 -2.42
N GLY A 207 -8.71 9.84 -1.84
CA GLY A 207 -9.43 8.79 -2.56
C GLY A 207 -10.37 9.34 -3.62
N GLN A 208 -11.20 10.34 -3.25
CA GLN A 208 -12.14 10.99 -4.17
C GLN A 208 -11.43 11.71 -5.33
N PHE A 209 -10.44 12.53 -5.03
CA PHE A 209 -9.70 13.24 -6.07
C PHE A 209 -8.90 12.30 -6.96
N TYR A 210 -8.37 11.21 -6.40
CA TYR A 210 -7.64 10.23 -7.19
C TYR A 210 -8.53 9.60 -8.26
N VAL A 211 -9.70 9.10 -7.89
CA VAL A 211 -10.64 8.49 -8.82
C VAL A 211 -11.17 9.51 -9.83
N ALA A 212 -11.58 10.70 -9.35
CA ALA A 212 -12.19 11.73 -10.19
C ALA A 212 -11.21 12.35 -11.19
N VAL A 213 -9.93 12.46 -10.85
CA VAL A 213 -8.94 13.14 -11.69
C VAL A 213 -8.03 12.15 -12.39
N VAL A 214 -7.31 11.29 -11.64
CA VAL A 214 -6.26 10.45 -12.21
C VAL A 214 -6.85 9.32 -13.05
N LEU A 215 -7.80 8.56 -12.51
CA LEU A 215 -8.39 7.44 -13.25
C LEU A 215 -9.26 7.92 -14.40
N ALA A 216 -10.06 8.97 -14.21
CA ALA A 216 -10.89 9.52 -15.28
C ALA A 216 -10.04 10.07 -16.44
N TRP A 217 -8.96 10.78 -16.13
CA TRP A 217 -8.00 11.26 -17.13
C TRP A 217 -7.37 10.10 -17.92
N LEU A 218 -6.89 9.08 -17.22
CA LEU A 218 -6.23 7.92 -17.81
C LEU A 218 -7.16 7.14 -18.76
N VAL A 219 -8.40 6.89 -18.32
CA VAL A 219 -9.42 6.21 -19.12
C VAL A 219 -9.79 7.04 -20.36
N SER A 220 -9.92 8.37 -20.21
CA SER A 220 -10.17 9.28 -21.33
C SER A 220 -9.04 9.23 -22.38
N MET A 221 -7.78 9.28 -21.94
CA MET A 221 -6.62 9.17 -22.82
C MET A 221 -6.58 7.81 -23.56
N TYR A 222 -6.83 6.72 -22.84
CA TYR A 222 -6.89 5.39 -23.43
C TYR A 222 -7.99 5.27 -24.51
N ALA A 223 -9.17 5.83 -24.24
CA ALA A 223 -10.30 5.80 -25.17
C ALA A 223 -10.10 6.69 -26.41
N ALA A 224 -9.29 7.74 -26.30
CA ALA A 224 -9.00 8.66 -27.41
C ALA A 224 -7.93 8.16 -28.38
N GLN A 225 -7.22 7.07 -28.07
CA GLN A 225 -6.19 6.50 -28.94
C GLN A 225 -6.82 5.86 -30.20
N PRO A 226 -6.22 6.04 -31.40
CA PRO A 226 -6.67 5.36 -32.60
C PRO A 226 -6.61 3.83 -32.39
N LYS A 227 -7.71 3.14 -32.62
CA LYS A 227 -7.72 1.67 -32.61
C LYS A 227 -6.92 1.21 -33.83
N SER A 228 -5.72 0.67 -33.60
CA SER A 228 -4.91 -0.01 -34.63
C SER A 228 -5.54 -1.33 -35.06
#